data_9867fbe45c019b20262f3b273b97bac1
#
_entry.id   9867fbe45c019b20262f3b273b97bac1
#
_cell.length_a   1.000
_cell.length_b   1.000
_cell.length_c   1.000
_cell.angle_alpha   90.00
_cell.angle_beta   90.00
_cell.angle_gamma   90.00
#
_symmetry.space_group_name_H-M   'P 1'
#
loop_
_entity.id
_entity.type
_entity.pdbx_description
1 polymer ?
#
loop_
_entity_poly.entity_id
_entity_poly.type
_entity_poly.pdbx_seq_one_letter_code
_entity_poly.pdbx_strand_id
1 'polypeptide(L)'
;MEESGDVLRLMSESQSILGRTIGFDMQSTLLMLYDTYGLSVEVIFMLLEFCVHQSRSSTAYVAKLGKVWAEKEINTVELAADYIEKSTEAEKTFSVLRELTGMSTPRPTQKQTEYILSWRALGFEAPIIARAYDEMAERTGKISFNYMDKILLNWHTAGYKTPEDVENGERLFREKKQAAKQKGTSFSIDEAISDAGMGVVKYKKKGVK
;
A
#
# COMPACT_ATOMS: atom_id res chain seq x y z
N MET A 1 -19.44 -36.12 -8.94
CA MET A 1 -18.28 -36.92 -8.46
C MET A 1 -16.96 -36.09 -8.43
N GLU A 2 -16.78 -35.11 -9.32
CA GLU A 2 -15.59 -34.20 -9.30
C GLU A 2 -15.56 -33.32 -8.03
N GLU A 3 -16.66 -32.68 -7.66
CA GLU A 3 -16.71 -31.79 -6.47
C GLU A 3 -16.31 -32.50 -5.15
N SER A 4 -16.64 -33.79 -4.99
CA SER A 4 -16.21 -34.55 -3.80
C SER A 4 -14.68 -34.78 -3.80
N GLY A 5 -14.08 -34.92 -4.98
CA GLY A 5 -12.64 -35.08 -5.14
C GLY A 5 -11.87 -33.79 -4.79
N ASP A 6 -12.37 -32.66 -5.28
CA ASP A 6 -11.78 -31.34 -5.04
C ASP A 6 -11.82 -30.95 -3.56
N VAL A 7 -12.94 -31.19 -2.88
CA VAL A 7 -13.07 -30.94 -1.44
C VAL A 7 -12.09 -31.81 -0.61
N LEU A 8 -11.97 -33.09 -0.94
CA LEU A 8 -11.03 -33.98 -0.25
C LEU A 8 -9.58 -33.54 -0.48
N ARG A 9 -9.25 -33.17 -1.71
CA ARG A 9 -7.95 -32.65 -2.10
C ARG A 9 -7.68 -31.34 -1.36
N LEU A 10 -8.65 -30.40 -1.35
CA LEU A 10 -8.56 -29.13 -0.64
C LEU A 10 -8.21 -29.34 0.83
N MET A 11 -8.90 -30.26 1.51
CA MET A 11 -8.65 -30.52 2.94
C MET A 11 -7.30 -31.18 3.20
N SER A 12 -6.90 -32.18 2.39
CA SER A 12 -5.66 -32.91 2.61
C SER A 12 -4.42 -32.05 2.29
N GLU A 13 -4.40 -31.37 1.15
CA GLU A 13 -3.25 -30.57 0.73
C GLU A 13 -3.11 -29.30 1.57
N SER A 14 -4.22 -28.68 2.00
CA SER A 14 -4.17 -27.54 2.92
C SER A 14 -3.47 -27.85 4.23
N GLN A 15 -3.63 -29.08 4.77
CA GLN A 15 -2.90 -29.51 5.97
C GLN A 15 -1.40 -29.62 5.71
N SER A 16 -1.03 -30.14 4.55
CA SER A 16 0.38 -30.25 4.15
C SER A 16 1.01 -28.86 3.98
N ILE A 17 0.33 -27.91 3.31
CA ILE A 17 0.80 -26.54 3.12
C ILE A 17 0.94 -25.81 4.45
N LEU A 18 -0.05 -25.95 5.34
CA LEU A 18 -0.06 -25.29 6.65
C LEU A 18 0.87 -25.97 7.67
N GLY A 19 1.39 -27.17 7.37
CA GLY A 19 2.26 -27.95 8.25
C GLY A 19 1.57 -28.39 9.56
N ARG A 20 0.24 -28.44 9.59
CA ARG A 20 -0.56 -28.81 10.77
C ARG A 20 -1.94 -29.32 10.36
N THR A 21 -2.56 -30.08 11.25
CA THR A 21 -3.98 -30.43 11.10
C THR A 21 -4.86 -29.17 11.16
N ILE A 22 -5.89 -29.13 10.34
CA ILE A 22 -6.85 -28.03 10.29
C ILE A 22 -8.10 -28.37 11.10
N GLY A 23 -8.47 -27.47 12.03
CA GLY A 23 -9.70 -27.56 12.79
C GLY A 23 -10.91 -27.10 11.98
N PHE A 24 -12.10 -27.26 12.57
CA PHE A 24 -13.38 -26.95 11.95
C PHE A 24 -13.46 -25.55 11.34
N ASP A 25 -12.95 -24.53 12.06
CA ASP A 25 -13.00 -23.14 11.58
C ASP A 25 -12.21 -22.93 10.29
N MET A 26 -11.03 -23.56 10.17
CA MET A 26 -10.23 -23.49 8.94
C MET A 26 -10.92 -24.27 7.81
N GLN A 27 -11.44 -25.47 8.09
CA GLN A 27 -12.18 -26.26 7.11
C GLN A 27 -13.38 -25.46 6.57
N SER A 28 -14.18 -24.87 7.45
CA SER A 28 -15.32 -24.03 7.07
C SER A 28 -14.89 -22.81 6.25
N THR A 29 -13.74 -22.19 6.59
CA THR A 29 -13.18 -21.08 5.82
C THR A 29 -12.80 -21.51 4.42
N LEU A 30 -12.10 -22.64 4.27
CA LEU A 30 -11.69 -23.15 2.96
C LEU A 30 -12.90 -23.50 2.08
N LEU A 31 -13.91 -24.13 2.66
CA LEU A 31 -15.16 -24.41 1.95
C LEU A 31 -15.87 -23.12 1.52
N MET A 32 -15.93 -22.11 2.39
CA MET A 32 -16.49 -20.81 2.02
C MET A 32 -15.74 -20.15 0.86
N LEU A 33 -14.40 -20.23 0.85
CA LEU A 33 -13.59 -19.69 -0.25
C LEU A 33 -13.87 -20.44 -1.56
N TYR A 34 -14.05 -21.76 -1.50
CA TYR A 34 -14.33 -22.59 -2.66
C TYR A 34 -15.79 -22.43 -3.14
N ASP A 35 -16.77 -22.70 -2.27
CA ASP A 35 -18.19 -22.79 -2.66
C ASP A 35 -18.85 -21.40 -2.81
N THR A 36 -18.53 -20.46 -1.91
CA THR A 36 -19.22 -19.16 -1.85
C THR A 36 -18.50 -18.10 -2.66
N TYR A 37 -17.17 -18.06 -2.57
CA TYR A 37 -16.37 -17.07 -3.30
C TYR A 37 -15.88 -17.56 -4.64
N GLY A 38 -16.06 -18.84 -4.99
CA GLY A 38 -15.74 -19.40 -6.29
C GLY A 38 -14.24 -19.44 -6.61
N LEU A 39 -13.37 -19.46 -5.60
CA LEU A 39 -11.95 -19.61 -5.82
C LEU A 39 -11.62 -21.06 -6.13
N SER A 40 -10.83 -21.32 -7.18
CA SER A 40 -10.38 -22.68 -7.49
C SER A 40 -9.47 -23.24 -6.40
N VAL A 41 -9.38 -24.54 -6.30
CA VAL A 41 -8.52 -25.24 -5.32
C VAL A 41 -7.06 -24.77 -5.46
N GLU A 42 -6.57 -24.61 -6.67
CA GLU A 42 -5.21 -24.14 -6.96
C GLU A 42 -4.98 -22.70 -6.44
N VAL A 43 -5.94 -21.81 -6.64
CA VAL A 43 -5.86 -20.43 -6.14
C VAL A 43 -5.88 -20.41 -4.62
N ILE A 44 -6.68 -21.26 -3.99
CA ILE A 44 -6.70 -21.39 -2.51
C ILE A 44 -5.34 -21.90 -2.00
N PHE A 45 -4.70 -22.85 -2.68
CA PHE A 45 -3.37 -23.32 -2.30
C PHE A 45 -2.34 -22.22 -2.39
N MET A 46 -2.32 -21.44 -3.47
CA MET A 46 -1.43 -20.28 -3.61
C MET A 46 -1.66 -19.26 -2.50
N LEU A 47 -2.91 -19.01 -2.13
CA LEU A 47 -3.28 -18.15 -1.02
C LEU A 47 -2.71 -18.67 0.32
N LEU A 48 -2.84 -19.97 0.59
CA LEU A 48 -2.31 -20.60 1.80
C LEU A 48 -0.78 -20.57 1.85
N GLU A 49 -0.10 -20.91 0.74
CA GLU A 49 1.36 -20.82 0.63
C GLU A 49 1.85 -19.40 0.87
N PHE A 50 1.20 -18.41 0.28
CA PHE A 50 1.49 -17.01 0.52
C PHE A 50 1.30 -16.62 2.00
N CYS A 51 0.21 -17.07 2.64
CA CYS A 51 -0.03 -16.86 4.07
C CYS A 51 1.06 -17.49 4.95
N VAL A 52 1.51 -18.69 4.61
CA VAL A 52 2.60 -19.41 5.32
C VAL A 52 3.92 -18.66 5.15
N HIS A 53 4.27 -18.29 3.92
CA HIS A 53 5.48 -17.50 3.63
C HIS A 53 5.51 -16.19 4.42
N GLN A 54 4.35 -15.55 4.57
CA GLN A 54 4.17 -14.35 5.37
C GLN A 54 4.18 -14.61 6.89
N SER A 55 4.23 -15.87 7.34
CA SER A 55 4.03 -16.26 8.75
C SER A 55 2.69 -15.76 9.32
N ARG A 56 1.63 -15.75 8.50
CA ARG A 56 0.28 -15.27 8.81
C ARG A 56 -0.80 -16.28 8.44
N SER A 57 -0.65 -17.51 8.85
CA SER A 57 -1.56 -18.62 8.52
C SER A 57 -2.70 -18.84 9.53
N SER A 58 -3.13 -17.80 10.26
CA SER A 58 -4.32 -17.90 11.11
C SER A 58 -5.59 -17.93 10.25
N THR A 59 -6.64 -18.64 10.74
CA THR A 59 -7.92 -18.76 10.04
C THR A 59 -8.51 -17.38 9.70
N ALA A 60 -8.47 -16.43 10.64
CA ALA A 60 -8.98 -15.08 10.43
C ALA A 60 -8.22 -14.33 9.33
N TYR A 61 -6.90 -14.53 9.21
CA TYR A 61 -6.11 -13.89 8.15
C TYR A 61 -6.37 -14.53 6.79
N VAL A 62 -6.44 -15.86 6.72
CA VAL A 62 -6.79 -16.61 5.50
C VAL A 62 -8.18 -16.20 5.00
N ALA A 63 -9.18 -16.17 5.87
CA ALA A 63 -10.53 -15.72 5.52
C ALA A 63 -10.55 -14.30 4.96
N LYS A 64 -9.86 -13.37 5.65
CA LYS A 64 -9.77 -11.97 5.22
C LYS A 64 -9.09 -11.81 3.87
N LEU A 65 -7.94 -12.47 3.66
CA LEU A 65 -7.19 -12.36 2.41
C LEU A 65 -7.95 -13.02 1.26
N GLY A 66 -8.55 -14.18 1.49
CA GLY A 66 -9.36 -14.86 0.49
C GLY A 66 -10.57 -14.03 0.04
N LYS A 67 -11.25 -13.37 1.00
CA LYS A 67 -12.31 -12.40 0.67
C LYS A 67 -11.79 -11.26 -0.22
N VAL A 68 -10.61 -10.71 0.09
CA VAL A 68 -10.00 -9.66 -0.74
C VAL A 68 -9.67 -10.17 -2.12
N TRP A 69 -9.17 -11.39 -2.26
CA TRP A 69 -8.91 -11.98 -3.56
C TRP A 69 -10.20 -12.15 -4.38
N ALA A 70 -11.28 -12.63 -3.74
CA ALA A 70 -12.58 -12.73 -4.37
C ALA A 70 -13.14 -11.35 -4.81
N GLU A 71 -13.08 -10.34 -3.94
CA GLU A 71 -13.54 -8.98 -4.25
C GLU A 71 -12.72 -8.30 -5.37
N LYS A 72 -11.46 -8.69 -5.55
CA LYS A 72 -10.57 -8.22 -6.62
C LYS A 72 -10.58 -9.13 -7.85
N GLU A 73 -11.47 -10.12 -7.88
CA GLU A 73 -11.58 -11.10 -8.96
C GLU A 73 -10.27 -11.88 -9.24
N ILE A 74 -9.45 -12.09 -8.20
CA ILE A 74 -8.22 -12.89 -8.28
C ILE A 74 -8.62 -14.36 -8.16
N ASN A 75 -9.12 -14.91 -9.25
CA ASN A 75 -9.72 -16.27 -9.33
C ASN A 75 -8.96 -17.20 -10.28
N THR A 76 -7.85 -16.77 -10.85
CA THR A 76 -6.94 -17.60 -11.65
C THR A 76 -5.55 -17.66 -11.06
N VAL A 77 -4.79 -18.69 -11.44
CA VAL A 77 -3.40 -18.90 -11.00
C VAL A 77 -2.51 -17.72 -11.41
N GLU A 78 -2.71 -17.19 -12.61
CA GLU A 78 -1.92 -16.07 -13.14
C GLU A 78 -2.17 -14.79 -12.34
N LEU A 79 -3.44 -14.47 -12.03
CA LEU A 79 -3.80 -13.30 -11.22
C LEU A 79 -3.31 -13.44 -9.77
N ALA A 80 -3.36 -14.65 -9.23
CA ALA A 80 -2.82 -14.94 -7.90
C ALA A 80 -1.30 -14.76 -7.86
N ALA A 81 -0.57 -15.26 -8.87
CA ALA A 81 0.86 -15.08 -9.01
C ALA A 81 1.26 -13.60 -9.12
N ASP A 82 0.57 -12.83 -9.96
CA ASP A 82 0.79 -11.38 -10.11
C ASP A 82 0.55 -10.63 -8.78
N TYR A 83 -0.52 -10.99 -8.05
CA TYR A 83 -0.80 -10.40 -6.75
C TYR A 83 0.30 -10.70 -5.72
N ILE A 84 0.77 -11.95 -5.68
CA ILE A 84 1.84 -12.40 -4.76
C ILE A 84 3.14 -11.66 -5.09
N GLU A 85 3.51 -11.56 -6.36
CA GLU A 85 4.70 -10.82 -6.79
C GLU A 85 4.64 -9.36 -6.36
N LYS A 86 3.57 -8.66 -6.72
CA LYS A 86 3.37 -7.25 -6.34
C LYS A 86 3.37 -7.05 -4.82
N SER A 87 2.71 -7.93 -4.08
CA SER A 87 2.69 -7.85 -2.61
C SER A 87 4.09 -8.05 -2.00
N THR A 88 4.87 -8.96 -2.56
CA THR A 88 6.26 -9.20 -2.13
C THR A 88 7.14 -7.99 -2.42
N GLU A 89 7.00 -7.36 -3.58
CA GLU A 89 7.72 -6.14 -3.93
C GLU A 89 7.33 -4.96 -3.02
N ALA A 90 6.05 -4.85 -2.67
CA ALA A 90 5.60 -3.83 -1.72
C ALA A 90 6.19 -4.04 -0.33
N GLU A 91 6.34 -5.29 0.13
CA GLU A 91 7.00 -5.61 1.40
C GLU A 91 8.49 -5.25 1.40
N LYS A 92 9.20 -5.53 0.31
CA LYS A 92 10.59 -5.10 0.14
C LYS A 92 10.70 -3.58 0.22
N THR A 93 9.85 -2.86 -0.52
CA THR A 93 9.80 -1.40 -0.48
C THR A 93 9.50 -0.87 0.93
N PHE A 94 8.55 -1.51 1.64
CA PHE A 94 8.22 -1.15 3.01
C PHE A 94 9.38 -1.41 3.97
N SER A 95 10.14 -2.50 3.79
CA SER A 95 11.32 -2.80 4.62
C SER A 95 12.37 -1.69 4.49
N VAL A 96 12.68 -1.27 3.25
CA VAL A 96 13.61 -0.16 3.00
C VAL A 96 13.06 1.15 3.58
N LEU A 97 11.78 1.44 3.37
CA LEU A 97 11.13 2.62 3.92
C LEU A 97 11.23 2.65 5.46
N ARG A 98 11.01 1.52 6.11
CA ARG A 98 11.15 1.39 7.57
C ARG A 98 12.57 1.66 8.05
N GLU A 99 13.57 1.17 7.33
CA GLU A 99 14.99 1.43 7.66
C GLU A 99 15.32 2.92 7.52
N LEU A 100 14.86 3.57 6.47
CA LEU A 100 15.11 4.99 6.21
C LEU A 100 14.37 5.92 7.18
N THR A 101 13.18 5.54 7.63
CA THR A 101 12.29 6.41 8.43
C THR A 101 12.26 6.05 9.92
N GLY A 102 12.84 4.92 10.32
CA GLY A 102 12.80 4.46 11.71
C GLY A 102 11.42 3.98 12.18
N MET A 103 10.48 3.68 11.26
CA MET A 103 9.17 3.16 11.65
C MET A 103 9.29 1.84 12.41
N SER A 104 8.58 1.74 13.54
CA SER A 104 8.59 0.55 14.40
C SER A 104 7.71 -0.60 13.90
N THR A 105 6.79 -0.34 12.97
CA THR A 105 5.86 -1.36 12.44
C THR A 105 6.61 -2.39 11.62
N PRO A 106 6.59 -3.68 11.97
CA PRO A 106 7.46 -4.68 11.33
C PRO A 106 7.04 -5.02 9.89
N ARG A 107 5.77 -4.89 9.56
CA ARG A 107 5.20 -5.22 8.24
C ARG A 107 4.08 -4.25 7.87
N PRO A 108 3.84 -4.02 6.57
CA PRO A 108 2.73 -3.17 6.15
C PRO A 108 1.37 -3.83 6.45
N THR A 109 0.39 -3.02 6.73
CA THR A 109 -1.01 -3.43 6.66
C THR A 109 -1.42 -3.54 5.20
N GLN A 110 -2.51 -4.26 4.90
CA GLN A 110 -3.01 -4.37 3.54
C GLN A 110 -3.24 -3.00 2.88
N LYS A 111 -3.80 -2.04 3.61
CA LYS A 111 -4.00 -0.67 3.10
C LYS A 111 -2.68 0.05 2.81
N GLN A 112 -1.66 -0.15 3.62
CA GLN A 112 -0.32 0.39 3.37
C GLN A 112 0.33 -0.27 2.15
N THR A 113 0.15 -1.58 1.98
CA THR A 113 0.59 -2.29 0.77
C THR A 113 -0.05 -1.67 -0.49
N GLU A 114 -1.35 -1.41 -0.48
CA GLU A 114 -2.05 -0.78 -1.60
C GLU A 114 -1.50 0.61 -1.93
N TYR A 115 -1.20 1.44 -0.94
CA TYR A 115 -0.53 2.73 -1.15
C TYR A 115 0.86 2.57 -1.78
N ILE A 116 1.68 1.66 -1.24
CA ILE A 116 3.03 1.42 -1.77
C ILE A 116 2.97 0.96 -3.22
N LEU A 117 2.06 0.04 -3.54
CA LEU A 117 1.86 -0.42 -4.93
C LEU A 117 1.43 0.72 -5.85
N SER A 118 0.52 1.58 -5.42
CA SER A 118 0.10 2.75 -6.21
C SER A 118 1.27 3.72 -6.45
N TRP A 119 2.09 3.98 -5.44
CA TRP A 119 3.27 4.85 -5.58
C TRP A 119 4.34 4.24 -6.47
N ARG A 120 4.55 2.93 -6.39
CA ARG A 120 5.46 2.21 -7.28
C ARG A 120 4.98 2.25 -8.73
N ALA A 121 3.68 2.12 -8.97
CA ALA A 121 3.08 2.25 -10.30
C ALA A 121 3.26 3.67 -10.90
N LEU A 122 3.36 4.70 -10.05
CA LEU A 122 3.72 6.07 -10.46
C LEU A 122 5.23 6.26 -10.71
N GLY A 123 6.04 5.22 -10.48
CA GLY A 123 7.48 5.23 -10.67
C GLY A 123 8.29 5.72 -9.48
N PHE A 124 7.69 5.83 -8.30
CA PHE A 124 8.39 6.23 -7.08
C PHE A 124 9.17 5.07 -6.46
N GLU A 125 10.43 5.30 -6.15
CA GLU A 125 11.29 4.39 -5.41
C GLU A 125 11.28 4.71 -3.90
N ALA A 126 11.78 3.78 -3.07
CA ALA A 126 11.78 3.93 -1.61
C ALA A 126 12.40 5.26 -1.11
N PRO A 127 13.48 5.81 -1.66
CA PRO A 127 14.06 7.05 -1.17
C PRO A 127 13.13 8.27 -1.26
N ILE A 128 12.41 8.45 -2.37
CA ILE A 128 11.47 9.57 -2.50
C ILE A 128 10.22 9.34 -1.64
N ILE A 129 9.79 8.09 -1.45
CA ILE A 129 8.71 7.76 -0.52
C ILE A 129 9.13 8.07 0.92
N ALA A 130 10.38 7.80 1.30
CA ALA A 130 10.93 8.18 2.59
C ALA A 130 10.97 9.71 2.76
N ARG A 131 11.33 10.46 1.73
CA ARG A 131 11.28 11.94 1.78
C ARG A 131 9.86 12.46 2.00
N ALA A 132 8.85 11.81 1.40
CA ALA A 132 7.44 12.15 1.66
C ALA A 132 7.02 11.81 3.11
N TYR A 133 7.58 10.76 3.68
CA TYR A 133 7.36 10.42 5.09
C TYR A 133 7.94 11.50 6.01
N ASP A 134 9.17 11.96 5.76
CA ASP A 134 9.81 13.01 6.56
C ASP A 134 8.99 14.30 6.52
N GLU A 135 8.57 14.73 5.32
CA GLU A 135 7.72 15.92 5.17
C GLU A 135 6.37 15.78 5.89
N MET A 136 5.76 14.59 5.82
CA MET A 136 4.55 14.31 6.58
C MET A 136 4.80 14.39 8.09
N ALA A 137 5.88 13.79 8.59
CA ALA A 137 6.22 13.76 10.01
C ALA A 137 6.49 15.17 10.56
N GLU A 138 7.23 15.99 9.82
CA GLU A 138 7.49 17.39 10.17
C GLU A 138 6.21 18.23 10.28
N ARG A 139 5.25 18.00 9.37
CA ARG A 139 4.01 18.80 9.30
C ARG A 139 2.92 18.34 10.24
N THR A 140 2.82 17.04 10.50
CA THR A 140 1.66 16.46 11.21
C THR A 140 2.00 15.85 12.55
N GLY A 141 3.26 15.47 12.79
CA GLY A 141 3.69 14.70 13.94
C GLY A 141 3.07 13.31 14.06
N LYS A 142 2.34 12.84 13.04
CA LYS A 142 1.65 11.54 13.03
C LYS A 142 1.83 10.85 11.70
N ILE A 143 1.99 9.51 11.72
CA ILE A 143 2.10 8.71 10.50
C ILE A 143 0.74 8.63 9.81
N SER A 144 0.68 9.08 8.56
CA SER A 144 -0.53 9.06 7.73
C SER A 144 -0.18 8.78 6.27
N PHE A 145 -0.39 7.54 5.82
CA PHE A 145 -0.19 7.15 4.42
C PHE A 145 -1.08 7.93 3.45
N ASN A 146 -2.31 8.28 3.88
CA ASN A 146 -3.19 9.14 3.09
C ASN A 146 -2.63 10.56 2.91
N TYR A 147 -1.86 11.06 3.87
CA TYR A 147 -1.18 12.36 3.73
C TYR A 147 0.05 12.24 2.82
N MET A 148 0.84 11.18 2.97
CA MET A 148 1.97 10.88 2.07
C MET A 148 1.49 10.73 0.63
N ASP A 149 0.35 10.07 0.41
CA ASP A 149 -0.24 9.89 -0.92
C ASP A 149 -0.48 11.25 -1.61
N LYS A 150 -1.04 12.22 -0.89
CA LYS A 150 -1.25 13.57 -1.41
C LYS A 150 0.07 14.28 -1.74
N ILE A 151 1.10 14.12 -0.92
CA ILE A 151 2.44 14.67 -1.19
C ILE A 151 2.99 14.06 -2.49
N LEU A 152 2.98 12.73 -2.58
CA LEU A 152 3.52 12.01 -3.74
C LEU A 152 2.75 12.30 -5.02
N LEU A 153 1.42 12.39 -4.98
CA LEU A 153 0.61 12.80 -6.13
C LEU A 153 0.95 14.22 -6.61
N ASN A 154 1.17 15.16 -5.68
CA ASN A 154 1.62 16.51 -6.02
C ASN A 154 3.01 16.48 -6.68
N TRP A 155 3.95 15.69 -6.14
CA TRP A 155 5.27 15.54 -6.72
C TRP A 155 5.23 14.88 -8.10
N HIS A 156 4.36 13.87 -8.28
CA HIS A 156 4.14 13.28 -9.59
C HIS A 156 3.65 14.30 -10.62
N THR A 157 2.67 15.13 -10.23
CA THR A 157 2.15 16.22 -11.09
C THR A 157 3.22 17.25 -11.41
N ALA A 158 4.13 17.54 -10.47
CA ALA A 158 5.28 18.44 -10.69
C ALA A 158 6.42 17.79 -11.48
N GLY A 159 6.35 16.50 -11.79
CA GLY A 159 7.37 15.74 -12.51
C GLY A 159 8.57 15.30 -11.67
N TYR A 160 8.47 15.38 -10.35
CA TYR A 160 9.55 14.96 -9.44
C TYR A 160 9.58 13.44 -9.34
N LYS A 161 10.77 12.85 -9.44
CA LYS A 161 10.97 11.39 -9.38
C LYS A 161 12.00 10.98 -8.33
N THR A 162 12.83 11.92 -7.90
CA THR A 162 13.91 11.70 -6.93
C THR A 162 13.81 12.69 -5.77
N PRO A 163 14.43 12.41 -4.60
CA PRO A 163 14.54 13.39 -3.52
C PRO A 163 15.21 14.70 -3.97
N GLU A 164 16.20 14.60 -4.85
CA GLU A 164 16.94 15.75 -5.39
C GLU A 164 16.02 16.67 -6.23
N ASP A 165 15.05 16.09 -6.97
CA ASP A 165 14.06 16.89 -7.71
C ASP A 165 13.21 17.72 -6.74
N VAL A 166 12.82 17.12 -5.61
CA VAL A 166 12.06 17.81 -4.56
C VAL A 166 12.87 18.96 -3.97
N GLU A 167 14.12 18.70 -3.58
CA GLU A 167 15.00 19.73 -3.01
C GLU A 167 15.24 20.89 -3.98
N ASN A 168 15.47 20.58 -5.25
CA ASN A 168 15.62 21.59 -6.32
C ASN A 168 14.36 22.42 -6.50
N GLY A 169 13.18 21.75 -6.51
CA GLY A 169 11.89 22.43 -6.59
C GLY A 169 11.66 23.38 -5.41
N GLU A 170 11.92 22.94 -4.18
CA GLU A 170 11.80 23.74 -2.98
C GLU A 170 12.78 24.92 -2.98
N ARG A 171 14.02 24.73 -3.47
CA ARG A 171 15.00 25.82 -3.59
C ARG A 171 14.52 26.87 -4.57
N LEU A 172 14.12 26.49 -5.76
CA LEU A 172 13.62 27.41 -6.78
C LEU A 172 12.38 28.18 -6.28
N PHE A 173 11.50 27.53 -5.53
CA PHE A 173 10.35 28.19 -4.92
C PHE A 173 10.79 29.25 -3.89
N ARG A 174 11.74 28.92 -3.02
CA ARG A 174 12.29 29.86 -2.03
C ARG A 174 12.96 31.07 -2.68
N GLU A 175 13.74 30.84 -3.74
CA GLU A 175 14.39 31.90 -4.52
C GLU A 175 13.38 32.85 -5.19
N LYS A 176 12.35 32.28 -5.85
CA LYS A 176 11.25 33.06 -6.45
C LYS A 176 10.52 33.91 -5.40
N LYS A 177 10.23 33.32 -4.24
CA LYS A 177 9.56 34.01 -3.12
C LYS A 177 10.41 35.17 -2.55
N GLN A 178 11.72 34.99 -2.44
CA GLN A 178 12.64 36.02 -1.99
C GLN A 178 12.77 37.16 -3.03
N ALA A 179 12.89 36.84 -4.32
CA ALA A 179 12.91 37.80 -5.40
C ALA A 179 11.62 38.63 -5.50
N ALA A 180 10.45 37.97 -5.27
CA ALA A 180 9.15 38.66 -5.23
C ALA A 180 9.06 39.64 -4.04
N LYS A 181 9.56 39.25 -2.85
CA LYS A 181 9.63 40.14 -1.69
C LYS A 181 10.55 41.38 -1.91
N GLN A 182 11.64 41.19 -2.61
CA GLN A 182 12.58 42.29 -2.92
C GLN A 182 12.01 43.27 -3.94
N LYS A 183 11.12 42.81 -4.86
CA LYS A 183 10.50 43.67 -5.87
C LYS A 183 9.25 44.40 -5.37
N GLY A 184 8.88 44.29 -4.08
CA GLY A 184 7.73 45.00 -3.49
C GLY A 184 6.35 44.59 -4.07
N THR A 185 6.28 43.51 -4.83
CA THR A 185 5.04 42.99 -5.40
C THR A 185 4.37 42.11 -4.36
N SER A 186 3.13 42.43 -3.98
CA SER A 186 2.26 41.55 -3.18
C SER A 186 1.96 40.29 -4.01
N PHE A 187 2.75 39.26 -3.82
CA PHE A 187 2.55 37.97 -4.48
C PHE A 187 1.55 37.16 -3.66
N SER A 188 0.45 36.75 -4.28
CA SER A 188 -0.51 35.86 -3.60
C SER A 188 0.16 34.51 -3.35
N ILE A 189 0.21 34.10 -2.07
CA ILE A 189 0.75 32.81 -1.65
C ILE A 189 0.01 31.65 -2.36
N ASP A 190 -1.28 31.84 -2.66
CA ASP A 190 -2.12 30.84 -3.33
C ASP A 190 -1.70 30.62 -4.80
N GLU A 191 -1.27 31.69 -5.53
CA GLU A 191 -0.77 31.56 -6.90
C GLU A 191 0.62 30.90 -6.95
N ALA A 192 1.49 31.23 -6.00
CA ALA A 192 2.83 30.64 -5.92
C ALA A 192 2.78 29.13 -5.56
N ILE A 193 1.80 28.71 -4.77
CA ILE A 193 1.58 27.32 -4.38
C ILE A 193 0.99 26.52 -5.56
N SER A 194 0.10 27.14 -6.33
CA SER A 194 -0.48 26.53 -7.55
C SER A 194 0.59 26.31 -8.62
N ASP A 195 1.49 27.28 -8.80
CA ASP A 195 2.54 27.24 -9.85
C ASP A 195 3.69 26.26 -9.50
N ALA A 196 3.89 25.99 -8.19
CA ALA A 196 4.90 25.03 -7.72
C ALA A 196 4.39 23.59 -7.54
N GLY A 197 3.13 23.30 -7.90
CA GLY A 197 2.51 21.99 -7.69
C GLY A 197 2.32 21.60 -6.21
N MET A 198 2.59 22.54 -5.30
CA MET A 198 2.40 22.32 -3.87
C MET A 198 0.97 22.71 -3.47
N GLY A 199 0.02 21.78 -3.67
CA GLY A 199 -1.35 21.95 -3.22
C GLY A 199 -1.46 22.04 -1.70
N VAL A 200 -1.57 23.23 -1.16
CA VAL A 200 -1.93 23.41 0.26
C VAL A 200 -3.38 23.01 0.45
N VAL A 201 -3.60 21.97 1.20
CA VAL A 201 -4.93 21.59 1.66
C VAL A 201 -5.43 22.65 2.65
N LYS A 202 -6.38 23.50 2.22
CA LYS A 202 -7.05 24.44 3.12
C LYS A 202 -7.93 23.65 4.12
N TYR A 203 -7.48 23.54 5.36
CA TYR A 203 -8.34 23.11 6.46
C TYR A 203 -9.33 24.23 6.80
N LYS A 204 -10.61 24.08 6.44
CA LYS A 204 -11.68 24.88 7.04
C LYS A 204 -11.84 24.46 8.51
N LYS A 205 -11.45 25.30 9.46
CA LYS A 205 -11.87 25.17 10.86
C LYS A 205 -13.40 25.17 10.87
N LYS A 206 -14.01 24.02 11.23
CA LYS A 206 -15.42 24.01 11.65
C LYS A 206 -15.52 24.84 12.93
N GLY A 207 -16.22 25.96 12.86
CA GLY A 207 -16.53 26.76 14.04
C GLY A 207 -17.36 25.93 15.00
N VAL A 208 -16.89 25.88 16.24
CA VAL A 208 -17.65 25.38 17.39
C VAL A 208 -18.72 26.45 17.68
N LYS A 209 -19.99 26.05 17.60
CA LYS A 209 -21.09 26.71 18.27
C LYS A 209 -21.37 25.98 19.57
#